data_96697dab60da02f4f1ea75724cea25c5
#
_entry.id   96697dab60da02f4f1ea75724cea25c5
#
_cell.length_a   1.000
_cell.length_b   1.000
_cell.length_c   1.000
_cell.angle_alpha   90.00
_cell.angle_beta   90.00
_cell.angle_gamma   90.00
#
_symmetry.space_group_name_H-M   'P 1'
#
loop_
_entity.id
_entity.type
_entity.pdbx_description
1 polymer ?
#
loop_
_entity_poly.entity_id
_entity_poly.type
_entity_poly.pdbx_seq_one_letter_code
_entity_poly.pdbx_strand_id
1 'polypeptide(L)'
;MKHFAIMIALLAGTAVVLMIIGTFVWASLPKESNQREVQRAAERITPVAAVYAGDTGRAAMEAAKAAADKAAASQVAYGGTTDGKTIFDHLCTTCHSTGAAGAPKITDKSAWAPRIKEGIATLVKHAIDGYTGPDGNHMPAKGGNPALTDAQVEATVKWMVSQAQ
;
A
#
# COMPACT_ATOMS: atom_id res chain seq x y z
N MET A 1 15.98 -56.19 29.54
CA MET A 1 14.70 -55.63 29.97
C MET A 1 14.83 -54.27 30.64
N LYS A 2 15.81 -54.00 31.53
CA LYS A 2 15.96 -52.70 32.23
C LYS A 2 16.18 -51.53 31.26
N HIS A 3 17.00 -51.66 30.20
CA HIS A 3 17.25 -50.58 29.22
C HIS A 3 16.01 -50.24 28.38
N PHE A 4 15.19 -51.25 28.06
CA PHE A 4 13.93 -51.04 27.34
C PHE A 4 12.91 -50.28 28.16
N ALA A 5 12.79 -50.60 29.46
CA ALA A 5 11.91 -49.87 30.36
C ALA A 5 12.36 -48.40 30.55
N ILE A 6 13.69 -48.14 30.62
CA ILE A 6 14.24 -46.77 30.69
C ILE A 6 13.94 -45.99 29.43
N MET A 7 14.11 -46.60 28.25
CA MET A 7 13.77 -45.94 26.97
C MET A 7 12.29 -45.55 26.90
N ILE A 8 11.39 -46.44 27.30
CA ILE A 8 9.95 -46.13 27.31
C ILE A 8 9.65 -44.98 28.28
N ALA A 9 10.25 -45.01 29.47
CA ALA A 9 10.07 -43.95 30.45
C ALA A 9 10.56 -42.58 29.94
N LEU A 10 11.69 -42.52 29.26
CA LEU A 10 12.24 -41.33 28.64
C LEU A 10 11.32 -40.79 27.53
N LEU A 11 10.83 -41.69 26.65
CA LEU A 11 9.91 -41.29 25.58
C LEU A 11 8.59 -40.80 26.12
N ALA A 12 8.05 -41.44 27.13
CA ALA A 12 6.83 -40.97 27.81
C ALA A 12 7.04 -39.60 28.48
N GLY A 13 8.16 -39.42 29.15
CA GLY A 13 8.52 -38.14 29.78
C GLY A 13 8.65 -37.00 28.75
N THR A 14 9.34 -37.27 27.62
CA THR A 14 9.44 -36.25 26.56
C THR A 14 8.10 -35.92 25.92
N ALA A 15 7.22 -36.91 25.73
CA ALA A 15 5.89 -36.68 25.19
C ALA A 15 5.03 -35.77 26.14
N VAL A 16 5.10 -36.03 27.45
CA VAL A 16 4.41 -35.18 28.45
C VAL A 16 4.96 -33.74 28.44
N VAL A 17 6.29 -33.57 28.38
CA VAL A 17 6.88 -32.24 28.30
C VAL A 17 6.44 -31.49 27.04
N LEU A 18 6.45 -32.15 25.88
CA LEU A 18 5.97 -31.55 24.62
C LEU A 18 4.48 -31.18 24.67
N MET A 19 3.67 -32.01 25.32
CA MET A 19 2.25 -31.72 25.50
C MET A 19 2.05 -30.47 26.38
N ILE A 20 2.80 -30.34 27.48
CA ILE A 20 2.73 -29.16 28.35
C ILE A 20 3.19 -27.89 27.60
N ILE A 21 4.29 -27.97 26.84
CA ILE A 21 4.77 -26.86 26.02
C ILE A 21 3.71 -26.48 24.96
N GLY A 22 3.13 -27.47 24.29
CA GLY A 22 2.09 -27.25 23.29
C GLY A 22 0.86 -26.54 23.85
N THR A 23 0.38 -26.97 25.03
CA THR A 23 -0.77 -26.33 25.70
C THR A 23 -0.42 -24.91 26.16
N PHE A 24 0.79 -24.69 26.66
CA PHE A 24 1.24 -23.35 27.06
C PHE A 24 1.35 -22.41 25.87
N VAL A 25 1.96 -22.86 24.77
CA VAL A 25 2.06 -22.09 23.51
C VAL A 25 0.66 -21.81 22.96
N TRP A 26 -0.23 -22.80 22.94
CA TRP A 26 -1.60 -22.60 22.45
C TRP A 26 -2.40 -21.60 23.31
N ALA A 27 -2.17 -21.59 24.62
CA ALA A 27 -2.81 -20.66 25.53
C ALA A 27 -2.25 -19.23 25.41
N SER A 28 -0.97 -19.09 25.02
CA SER A 28 -0.30 -17.80 24.85
C SER A 28 -0.49 -17.19 23.48
N LEU A 29 -0.97 -17.96 22.50
CA LEU A 29 -1.26 -17.41 21.16
C LEU A 29 -2.48 -16.47 21.25
N PRO A 30 -2.36 -15.23 20.73
CA PRO A 30 -3.50 -14.32 20.70
C PRO A 30 -4.63 -14.93 19.87
N LYS A 31 -5.79 -15.08 20.46
CA LYS A 31 -7.02 -15.57 19.80
C LYS A 31 -7.64 -14.49 18.90
N GLU A 32 -6.83 -13.80 18.09
CA GLU A 32 -7.30 -12.68 17.26
C GLU A 32 -8.16 -13.09 16.06
N SER A 33 -8.16 -14.38 15.69
CA SER A 33 -8.91 -14.83 14.51
C SER A 33 -10.42 -14.60 14.59
N ASN A 34 -10.98 -14.65 15.81
CA ASN A 34 -12.42 -14.50 16.00
C ASN A 34 -12.91 -13.06 15.88
N GLN A 35 -12.12 -12.06 16.28
CA GLN A 35 -12.54 -10.65 16.16
C GLN A 35 -12.56 -10.17 14.72
N ARG A 36 -11.59 -10.56 13.91
CA ARG A 36 -11.57 -10.22 12.47
C ARG A 36 -12.70 -10.88 11.69
N GLU A 37 -13.05 -12.11 12.04
CA GLU A 37 -14.17 -12.81 11.41
C GLU A 37 -15.51 -12.21 11.84
N VAL A 38 -15.66 -11.85 13.11
CA VAL A 38 -16.85 -11.14 13.61
C VAL A 38 -16.98 -9.77 12.96
N GLN A 39 -15.90 -9.02 12.80
CA GLN A 39 -15.91 -7.72 12.11
C GLN A 39 -16.27 -7.88 10.62
N ARG A 40 -15.68 -8.84 9.92
CA ARG A 40 -16.05 -9.13 8.51
C ARG A 40 -17.48 -9.60 8.36
N ALA A 41 -18.00 -10.38 9.33
CA ALA A 41 -19.39 -10.78 9.34
C ALA A 41 -20.31 -9.58 9.60
N ALA A 42 -19.95 -8.70 10.54
CA ALA A 42 -20.67 -7.46 10.81
C ALA A 42 -20.71 -6.54 9.60
N GLU A 43 -19.61 -6.39 8.87
CA GLU A 43 -19.55 -5.62 7.62
C GLU A 43 -20.48 -6.17 6.53
N ARG A 44 -20.59 -7.50 6.42
CA ARG A 44 -21.46 -8.16 5.43
C ARG A 44 -22.95 -8.00 5.72
N ILE A 45 -23.32 -7.86 6.98
CA ILE A 45 -24.72 -7.71 7.41
C ILE A 45 -25.11 -6.25 7.67
N THR A 46 -24.19 -5.29 7.48
CA THR A 46 -24.52 -3.86 7.56
C THR A 46 -25.53 -3.52 6.47
N PRO A 47 -26.70 -2.94 6.80
CA PRO A 47 -27.67 -2.54 5.79
C PRO A 47 -27.05 -1.56 4.79
N VAL A 48 -27.22 -1.81 3.50
CA VAL A 48 -26.72 -0.96 2.41
C VAL A 48 -27.35 0.44 2.43
N ALA A 49 -28.45 0.61 3.19
CA ALA A 49 -29.12 1.88 3.43
C ALA A 49 -29.57 1.94 4.89
N ALA A 50 -28.70 2.43 5.76
CA ALA A 50 -29.09 2.76 7.13
C ALA A 50 -29.90 4.07 7.07
N VAL A 51 -31.19 4.00 7.46
CA VAL A 51 -32.00 5.20 7.65
C VAL A 51 -31.63 5.83 8.99
N TYR A 52 -30.89 6.90 8.92
CA TYR A 52 -30.52 7.68 10.11
C TYR A 52 -31.57 8.78 10.31
N ALA A 53 -32.35 8.67 11.39
CA ALA A 53 -33.37 9.65 11.76
C ALA A 53 -32.95 10.44 13.02
N GLY A 54 -33.19 11.76 13.02
CA GLY A 54 -32.92 12.64 14.15
C GLY A 54 -31.43 13.02 14.33
N ASP A 55 -31.12 13.69 15.45
CA ASP A 55 -29.78 14.23 15.70
C ASP A 55 -28.75 13.11 15.98
N THR A 56 -29.17 12.06 16.66
CA THR A 56 -28.34 10.86 16.89
C THR A 56 -28.01 10.13 15.58
N GLY A 57 -28.96 10.09 14.64
CA GLY A 57 -28.76 9.51 13.32
C GLY A 57 -27.79 10.32 12.48
N ARG A 58 -27.87 11.68 12.53
CA ARG A 58 -26.91 12.54 11.86
C ARG A 58 -25.49 12.38 12.36
N ALA A 59 -25.31 12.36 13.69
CA ALA A 59 -24.02 12.14 14.31
C ALA A 59 -23.42 10.78 13.93
N ALA A 60 -24.23 9.72 13.88
CA ALA A 60 -23.79 8.40 13.44
C ALA A 60 -23.41 8.38 11.94
N MET A 61 -24.13 9.09 11.09
CA MET A 61 -23.81 9.22 9.66
C MET A 61 -22.52 10.00 9.44
N GLU A 62 -22.30 11.09 10.17
CA GLU A 62 -21.06 11.86 10.11
C GLU A 62 -19.86 11.04 10.60
N ALA A 63 -20.03 10.27 11.68
CA ALA A 63 -18.99 9.38 12.18
C ALA A 63 -18.68 8.25 11.18
N ALA A 64 -19.69 7.65 10.56
CA ALA A 64 -19.52 6.62 9.54
C ALA A 64 -18.84 7.19 8.29
N LYS A 65 -19.23 8.41 7.86
CA LYS A 65 -18.58 9.10 6.76
C LYS A 65 -17.12 9.42 7.07
N ALA A 66 -16.82 9.95 8.25
CA ALA A 66 -15.45 10.23 8.67
C ALA A 66 -14.58 8.96 8.74
N ALA A 67 -15.16 7.83 9.18
CA ALA A 67 -14.47 6.55 9.19
C ALA A 67 -14.22 6.03 7.76
N ALA A 68 -15.19 6.18 6.86
CA ALA A 68 -15.04 5.82 5.45
C ALA A 68 -14.01 6.70 4.74
N ASP A 69 -14.03 8.00 4.96
CA ASP A 69 -13.05 8.95 4.40
C ASP A 69 -11.62 8.63 4.90
N LYS A 70 -11.47 8.28 6.19
CA LYS A 70 -10.20 7.84 6.77
C LYS A 70 -9.72 6.51 6.18
N ALA A 71 -10.62 5.56 5.98
CA ALA A 71 -10.30 4.28 5.34
C ALA A 71 -9.89 4.47 3.87
N ALA A 72 -10.60 5.33 3.14
CA ALA A 72 -10.24 5.69 1.77
C ALA A 72 -8.87 6.41 1.70
N ALA A 73 -8.61 7.36 2.62
CA ALA A 73 -7.31 8.03 2.70
C ALA A 73 -6.17 7.06 3.03
N SER A 74 -6.42 6.01 3.80
CA SER A 74 -5.40 4.99 4.10
C SER A 74 -5.07 4.07 2.91
N GLN A 75 -5.95 4.02 1.90
CA GLN A 75 -5.70 3.28 0.65
C GLN A 75 -4.96 4.13 -0.40
N VAL A 76 -4.87 5.44 -0.19
CA VAL A 76 -4.13 6.34 -1.07
C VAL A 76 -2.65 6.29 -0.72
N ALA A 77 -1.80 6.14 -1.74
CA ALA A 77 -0.35 6.10 -1.54
C ALA A 77 0.14 7.35 -0.79
N TYR A 78 1.11 7.15 0.08
CA TYR A 78 1.79 8.23 0.84
C TYR A 78 0.84 9.13 1.65
N GLY A 79 -0.24 8.56 2.20
CA GLY A 79 -1.21 9.30 3.01
C GLY A 79 -1.94 10.40 2.26
N GLY A 80 -1.99 10.35 0.93
CA GLY A 80 -2.67 11.34 0.09
C GLY A 80 -1.89 12.64 -0.12
N THR A 81 -0.62 12.72 0.30
CA THR A 81 0.18 13.93 0.05
C THR A 81 0.27 14.25 -1.43
N THR A 82 0.20 15.54 -1.77
CA THR A 82 0.47 16.08 -3.12
C THR A 82 1.82 16.79 -3.18
N ASP A 83 2.71 16.55 -2.20
CA ASP A 83 4.10 16.99 -2.29
C ASP A 83 4.85 16.14 -3.32
N GLY A 84 5.06 16.71 -4.51
CA GLY A 84 5.70 16.03 -5.63
C GLY A 84 7.12 15.56 -5.33
N LYS A 85 7.86 16.29 -4.49
CA LYS A 85 9.20 15.88 -4.06
C LYS A 85 9.16 14.62 -3.22
N THR A 86 8.30 14.59 -2.22
CA THR A 86 8.13 13.41 -1.35
C THR A 86 7.77 12.17 -2.16
N ILE A 87 6.84 12.28 -3.10
CA ILE A 87 6.44 11.15 -3.95
C ILE A 87 7.59 10.73 -4.88
N PHE A 88 8.31 11.70 -5.46
CA PHE A 88 9.48 11.42 -6.28
C PHE A 88 10.53 10.63 -5.51
N ASP A 89 10.91 11.08 -4.31
CA ASP A 89 11.95 10.46 -3.49
C ASP A 89 11.60 9.01 -3.10
N HIS A 90 10.32 8.69 -2.93
CA HIS A 90 9.88 7.35 -2.54
C HIS A 90 9.62 6.39 -3.71
N LEU A 91 9.34 6.88 -4.90
CA LEU A 91 8.95 6.03 -6.03
C LEU A 91 9.74 6.34 -7.31
N CYS A 92 9.59 7.54 -7.85
CA CYS A 92 10.06 7.87 -9.20
C CYS A 92 11.60 7.92 -9.29
N THR A 93 12.26 8.22 -8.17
CA THR A 93 13.73 8.27 -8.03
C THR A 93 14.40 6.99 -8.48
N THR A 94 13.75 5.83 -8.27
CA THR A 94 14.29 4.51 -8.64
C THR A 94 14.78 4.47 -10.09
N CYS A 95 14.01 5.05 -11.01
CA CYS A 95 14.36 5.11 -12.42
C CYS A 95 14.92 6.49 -12.83
N HIS A 96 14.30 7.57 -12.39
CA HIS A 96 14.62 8.92 -12.88
C HIS A 96 15.85 9.56 -12.21
N SER A 97 16.43 8.96 -11.18
CA SER A 97 17.76 9.37 -10.68
C SER A 97 18.90 8.66 -11.40
N THR A 98 18.70 7.39 -11.73
CA THR A 98 19.75 6.51 -12.26
C THR A 98 19.74 6.40 -13.79
N GLY A 99 18.59 6.63 -14.43
CA GLY A 99 18.35 6.36 -15.85
C GLY A 99 17.99 4.90 -16.13
N ALA A 100 17.55 4.16 -15.10
CA ALA A 100 17.13 2.76 -15.26
C ALA A 100 16.01 2.64 -16.30
N ALA A 101 16.02 1.55 -17.07
CA ALA A 101 15.07 1.27 -18.14
C ALA A 101 14.90 2.44 -19.16
N GLY A 102 15.96 3.23 -19.40
CA GLY A 102 15.94 4.36 -20.32
C GLY A 102 15.18 5.58 -19.81
N ALA A 103 14.85 5.64 -18.51
CA ALA A 103 14.19 6.81 -17.94
C ALA A 103 15.07 8.06 -18.04
N PRO A 104 14.54 9.22 -18.45
CA PRO A 104 15.30 10.46 -18.48
C PRO A 104 15.68 10.83 -17.04
N LYS A 105 16.99 10.99 -16.79
CA LYS A 105 17.47 11.40 -15.47
C LYS A 105 16.97 12.80 -15.14
N ILE A 106 16.54 13.03 -13.92
CA ILE A 106 16.01 14.33 -13.50
C ILE A 106 17.04 15.47 -13.64
N THR A 107 18.34 15.14 -13.61
CA THR A 107 19.44 16.10 -13.78
C THR A 107 19.83 16.35 -15.24
N ASP A 108 19.28 15.56 -16.17
CA ASP A 108 19.63 15.66 -17.60
C ASP A 108 18.64 16.58 -18.31
N LYS A 109 18.97 17.87 -18.33
CA LYS A 109 18.18 18.91 -19.02
C LYS A 109 18.04 18.63 -20.52
N SER A 110 19.03 18.01 -21.15
CA SER A 110 18.99 17.70 -22.57
C SER A 110 17.98 16.63 -22.92
N ALA A 111 17.86 15.61 -22.07
CA ALA A 111 16.82 14.58 -22.18
C ALA A 111 15.42 15.13 -21.90
N TRP A 112 15.30 16.11 -21.01
CA TRP A 112 14.00 16.70 -20.67
C TRP A 112 13.52 17.75 -21.63
N ALA A 113 14.41 18.52 -22.28
CA ALA A 113 14.04 19.62 -23.15
C ALA A 113 13.03 19.25 -24.24
N PRO A 114 13.17 18.15 -25.00
CA PRO A 114 12.16 17.77 -26.01
C PRO A 114 10.82 17.37 -25.35
N ARG A 115 10.85 16.70 -24.20
CA ARG A 115 9.65 16.28 -23.47
C ARG A 115 8.88 17.47 -22.92
N ILE A 116 9.55 18.45 -22.34
CA ILE A 116 8.95 19.69 -21.83
C ILE A 116 8.23 20.46 -22.95
N LYS A 117 8.73 20.41 -24.18
CA LYS A 117 8.08 21.02 -25.35
C LYS A 117 6.73 20.39 -25.71
N GLU A 118 6.49 19.14 -25.32
CA GLU A 118 5.19 18.47 -25.51
C GLU A 118 4.10 19.04 -24.60
N GLY A 119 4.51 19.77 -23.55
CA GLY A 119 3.64 20.41 -22.59
C GLY A 119 3.34 19.54 -21.37
N ILE A 120 3.12 20.22 -20.24
CA ILE A 120 2.94 19.58 -18.94
C ILE A 120 1.76 18.59 -18.92
N ALA A 121 0.66 18.93 -19.60
CA ALA A 121 -0.52 18.07 -19.66
C ALA A 121 -0.23 16.71 -20.33
N THR A 122 0.57 16.71 -21.39
CA THR A 122 1.00 15.50 -22.08
C THR A 122 1.89 14.66 -21.18
N LEU A 123 2.85 15.27 -20.50
CA LEU A 123 3.75 14.57 -19.57
C LEU A 123 2.98 13.94 -18.40
N VAL A 124 2.00 14.66 -17.84
CA VAL A 124 1.13 14.15 -16.80
C VAL A 124 0.33 12.95 -17.30
N LYS A 125 -0.25 13.06 -18.51
CA LYS A 125 -1.00 11.93 -19.11
C LYS A 125 -0.09 10.71 -19.32
N HIS A 126 1.12 10.88 -19.84
CA HIS A 126 2.08 9.79 -19.97
C HIS A 126 2.42 9.12 -18.65
N ALA A 127 2.54 9.92 -17.58
CA ALA A 127 2.83 9.37 -16.25
C ALA A 127 1.62 8.64 -15.62
N ILE A 128 0.39 9.08 -15.91
CA ILE A 128 -0.84 8.43 -15.41
C ILE A 128 -1.10 7.13 -16.16
N ASP A 129 -1.04 7.15 -17.49
CA ASP A 129 -1.45 6.02 -18.33
C ASP A 129 -0.30 5.03 -18.59
N GLY A 130 0.93 5.46 -18.34
CA GLY A 130 2.14 4.80 -18.81
C GLY A 130 2.55 5.29 -20.19
N TYR A 131 3.81 5.10 -20.53
CA TYR A 131 4.37 5.60 -21.80
C TYR A 131 5.45 4.66 -22.32
N THR A 132 5.38 4.36 -23.62
CA THR A 132 6.46 3.66 -24.31
C THR A 132 7.13 4.65 -25.26
N GLY A 133 8.40 4.91 -25.00
CA GLY A 133 9.22 5.82 -25.82
C GLY A 133 9.53 5.24 -27.21
N PRO A 134 10.01 6.07 -28.14
CA PRO A 134 10.37 5.64 -29.48
C PRO A 134 11.55 4.66 -29.51
N ASP A 135 12.32 4.60 -28.43
CA ASP A 135 13.43 3.66 -28.20
C ASP A 135 12.95 2.31 -27.59
N GLY A 136 11.62 2.13 -27.43
CA GLY A 136 11.01 0.93 -26.85
C GLY A 136 11.06 0.86 -25.33
N ASN A 137 11.66 1.83 -24.66
CA ASN A 137 11.67 1.89 -23.19
C ASN A 137 10.29 2.22 -22.66
N HIS A 138 9.88 1.50 -21.60
CA HIS A 138 8.54 1.59 -21.06
C HIS A 138 8.53 2.18 -19.65
N MET A 139 7.77 3.26 -19.45
CA MET A 139 7.40 3.78 -18.15
C MET A 139 6.05 3.20 -17.75
N PRO A 140 5.95 2.47 -16.64
CA PRO A 140 4.67 1.93 -16.20
C PRO A 140 3.73 3.04 -15.72
N ALA A 141 2.41 2.82 -15.87
CA ALA A 141 1.38 3.71 -15.36
C ALA A 141 1.62 4.04 -13.88
N LYS A 142 1.55 5.33 -13.54
CA LYS A 142 1.73 5.85 -12.18
C LYS A 142 3.05 5.39 -11.52
N GLY A 143 4.08 5.17 -12.32
CA GLY A 143 5.37 4.66 -11.84
C GLY A 143 5.30 3.24 -11.27
N GLY A 144 4.26 2.47 -11.60
CA GLY A 144 4.01 1.13 -11.10
C GLY A 144 3.22 1.08 -9.77
N ASN A 145 2.78 2.22 -9.25
CA ASN A 145 1.95 2.26 -8.05
C ASN A 145 0.51 2.71 -8.34
N PRO A 146 -0.44 1.77 -8.51
CA PRO A 146 -1.84 2.08 -8.83
C PRO A 146 -2.59 2.83 -7.71
N ALA A 147 -2.05 2.83 -6.49
CA ALA A 147 -2.65 3.56 -5.36
C ALA A 147 -2.40 5.08 -5.43
N LEU A 148 -1.53 5.57 -6.34
CA LEU A 148 -1.39 7.00 -6.58
C LEU A 148 -2.65 7.57 -7.23
N THR A 149 -3.12 8.70 -6.72
CA THR A 149 -4.13 9.51 -7.39
C THR A 149 -3.52 10.28 -8.56
N ASP A 150 -4.34 10.67 -9.53
CA ASP A 150 -3.89 11.48 -10.66
C ASP A 150 -3.32 12.83 -10.20
N ALA A 151 -3.91 13.43 -9.16
CA ALA A 151 -3.41 14.66 -8.54
C ALA A 151 -2.00 14.51 -7.95
N GLN A 152 -1.70 13.37 -7.34
CA GLN A 152 -0.36 13.05 -6.83
C GLN A 152 0.65 12.91 -7.96
N VAL A 153 0.28 12.22 -9.04
CA VAL A 153 1.12 12.08 -10.23
C VAL A 153 1.37 13.44 -10.88
N GLU A 154 0.32 14.25 -11.04
CA GLU A 154 0.42 15.62 -11.59
C GLU A 154 1.38 16.49 -10.77
N ALA A 155 1.23 16.52 -9.44
CA ALA A 155 2.13 17.26 -8.56
C ALA A 155 3.59 16.80 -8.71
N THR A 156 3.80 15.49 -8.80
CA THR A 156 5.14 14.92 -8.98
C THR A 156 5.75 15.28 -10.31
N VAL A 157 5.01 15.16 -11.41
CA VAL A 157 5.49 15.53 -12.75
C VAL A 157 5.82 17.02 -12.82
N LYS A 158 4.97 17.89 -12.27
CA LYS A 158 5.24 19.34 -12.19
C LYS A 158 6.53 19.63 -11.42
N TRP A 159 6.73 18.97 -10.30
CA TRP A 159 7.96 19.11 -9.53
C TRP A 159 9.18 18.61 -10.33
N MET A 160 9.11 17.45 -10.97
CA MET A 160 10.20 16.91 -11.79
C MET A 160 10.57 17.86 -12.94
N VAL A 161 9.58 18.41 -13.65
CA VAL A 161 9.81 19.39 -14.72
C VAL A 161 10.49 20.63 -14.19
N SER A 162 10.13 21.12 -13.01
CA SER A 162 10.78 22.29 -12.40
C SER A 162 12.25 22.05 -12.03
N GLN A 163 12.66 20.80 -11.79
CA GLN A 163 14.05 20.45 -11.52
C GLN A 163 14.88 20.27 -12.81
N ALA A 164 14.22 19.99 -13.92
CA ALA A 164 14.84 19.67 -15.20
C ALA A 164 14.93 20.88 -16.19
N GLN A 165 14.48 22.07 -15.76
CA GLN A 165 14.56 23.33 -16.52
C GLN A 165 15.86 24.09 -16.32
#